data_88b3be782830d23246c7d11d32c2a36c
#
_entry.id   88b3be782830d23246c7d11d32c2a36c
#
_cell.length_a   1.000
_cell.length_b   1.000
_cell.length_c   1.000
_cell.angle_alpha   90.00
_cell.angle_beta   90.00
_cell.angle_gamma   90.00
#
_symmetry.space_group_name_H-M   'P 1'
#
loop_
_entity.id
_entity.type
_entity.pdbx_description
1 polymer ?
#
loop_
_entity_poly.entity_id
_entity_poly.type
_entity_poly.pdbx_seq_one_letter_code
_entity_poly.pdbx_strand_id
1 'polypeptide(L)'
;MAVPEVPLRETKHGLVADADGWFVINATESRWLDTGAFGFYCNFEGKRSFRQLGINLNLLEPGQSLGLYHRERAQEGFLVLAGECLLLVEDEERPLRTWDFVHCPGGTNHMIVGAGSGPSVVLAVGARGGRKGLVYPVEALALKHGVGAERETTKPQEAYASFPAFARCRYRPGWLPE
;
A
#
# COMPACT_ATOMS: atom_id res chain seq x y z
N MET A 1 19.72 27.50 -5.49
CA MET A 1 18.40 27.83 -6.11
C MET A 1 17.30 27.21 -5.27
N ALA A 2 16.18 27.93 -5.07
CA ALA A 2 15.03 27.37 -4.36
C ALA A 2 14.37 26.26 -5.21
N VAL A 3 13.86 25.22 -4.54
CA VAL A 3 13.03 24.20 -5.19
C VAL A 3 11.70 24.81 -5.54
N PRO A 4 11.22 24.76 -6.80
CA PRO A 4 9.97 25.37 -7.20
C PRO A 4 8.75 24.56 -6.75
N GLU A 5 7.61 25.24 -6.60
CA GLU A 5 6.32 24.57 -6.51
C GLU A 5 5.91 24.00 -7.87
N VAL A 6 5.36 22.79 -7.85
CA VAL A 6 4.92 22.09 -9.05
C VAL A 6 3.41 22.26 -9.21
N PRO A 7 2.91 22.65 -10.39
CA PRO A 7 1.48 22.68 -10.63
C PRO A 7 0.88 21.27 -10.58
N LEU A 8 -0.30 21.18 -9.99
CA LEU A 8 -1.12 19.98 -10.06
C LEU A 8 -1.91 19.97 -11.37
N ARG A 9 -1.83 18.85 -12.08
CA ARG A 9 -2.59 18.65 -13.31
C ARG A 9 -3.83 17.81 -13.02
N GLU A 10 -4.97 18.33 -13.43
CA GLU A 10 -6.22 17.58 -13.35
C GLU A 10 -6.24 16.44 -14.39
N THR A 11 -6.73 15.28 -13.97
CA THR A 11 -7.00 14.12 -14.83
C THR A 11 -8.43 13.65 -14.61
N LYS A 12 -8.94 12.79 -15.48
CA LYS A 12 -10.25 12.19 -15.28
C LYS A 12 -10.37 11.38 -13.96
N HIS A 13 -9.25 11.11 -13.29
CA HIS A 13 -9.19 10.31 -12.07
C HIS A 13 -8.72 11.09 -10.82
N GLY A 14 -8.53 12.41 -10.91
CA GLY A 14 -8.06 13.27 -9.83
C GLY A 14 -6.75 13.99 -10.18
N LEU A 15 -6.25 14.76 -9.22
CA LEU A 15 -5.04 15.57 -9.36
C LEU A 15 -3.77 14.73 -9.30
N VAL A 16 -2.75 15.15 -10.02
CA VAL A 16 -1.41 14.57 -10.00
C VAL A 16 -0.35 15.66 -10.17
N ALA A 17 0.80 15.51 -9.51
CA ALA A 17 1.96 16.37 -9.72
C ALA A 17 2.57 16.09 -11.11
N ASP A 18 2.92 17.13 -11.88
CA ASP A 18 3.34 16.98 -13.28
C ASP A 18 4.84 17.13 -13.52
N ALA A 19 5.62 17.54 -12.50
CA ALA A 19 7.05 17.76 -12.58
C ALA A 19 7.77 17.43 -11.25
N ASP A 20 9.08 17.68 -11.18
CA ASP A 20 9.88 17.61 -9.96
C ASP A 20 9.80 18.94 -9.19
N GLY A 21 9.55 18.89 -7.90
CA GLY A 21 9.44 20.03 -7.01
C GLY A 21 8.58 19.69 -5.81
N TRP A 22 8.26 20.68 -5.01
CA TRP A 22 7.32 20.50 -3.91
C TRP A 22 5.88 20.81 -4.35
N PHE A 23 4.93 20.20 -3.71
CA PHE A 23 3.50 20.41 -3.93
C PHE A 23 2.70 20.10 -2.67
N VAL A 24 1.48 20.60 -2.63
CA VAL A 24 0.46 20.21 -1.64
C VAL A 24 -0.72 19.60 -2.39
N ILE A 25 -1.17 18.46 -1.98
CA ILE A 25 -2.31 17.77 -2.56
C ILE A 25 -3.18 17.16 -1.46
N ASN A 26 -4.50 17.36 -1.57
CA ASN A 26 -5.44 16.68 -0.71
C ASN A 26 -5.68 15.26 -1.21
N ALA A 27 -5.67 14.28 -0.32
CA ALA A 27 -5.91 12.88 -0.68
C ALA A 27 -7.28 12.66 -1.35
N THR A 28 -8.29 13.44 -0.96
CA THR A 28 -9.64 13.36 -1.54
C THR A 28 -9.73 13.88 -2.98
N GLU A 29 -8.77 14.71 -3.39
CA GLU A 29 -8.67 15.26 -4.75
C GLU A 29 -7.65 14.49 -5.60
N SER A 30 -6.80 13.70 -4.97
CA SER A 30 -5.74 12.94 -5.63
C SER A 30 -6.30 11.79 -6.46
N ARG A 31 -5.48 11.32 -7.40
CA ARG A 31 -5.74 10.08 -8.14
C ARG A 31 -5.58 8.88 -7.22
N TRP A 32 -6.58 8.01 -7.21
CA TRP A 32 -6.56 6.71 -6.56
C TRP A 32 -6.38 5.57 -7.57
N LEU A 33 -6.06 4.40 -7.06
CA LEU A 33 -6.00 3.15 -7.80
C LEU A 33 -6.90 2.12 -7.14
N ASP A 34 -7.70 1.46 -7.94
CA ASP A 34 -8.47 0.27 -7.59
C ASP A 34 -7.61 -0.95 -7.92
N THR A 35 -7.34 -1.76 -6.94
CA THR A 35 -6.48 -2.92 -7.05
C THR A 35 -7.24 -4.24 -6.84
N GLY A 36 -8.56 -4.16 -6.79
CA GLY A 36 -9.43 -5.32 -6.60
C GLY A 36 -9.25 -5.96 -5.23
N ALA A 37 -8.64 -7.13 -5.18
CA ALA A 37 -8.40 -7.87 -3.94
C ALA A 37 -7.52 -7.13 -2.92
N PHE A 38 -6.76 -6.13 -3.36
CA PHE A 38 -5.85 -5.35 -2.52
C PHE A 38 -6.41 -3.96 -2.16
N GLY A 39 -7.73 -3.75 -2.31
CA GLY A 39 -8.42 -2.53 -1.94
C GLY A 39 -8.11 -1.33 -2.85
N PHE A 40 -8.06 -0.15 -2.26
CA PHE A 40 -7.78 1.09 -2.97
C PHE A 40 -6.57 1.77 -2.36
N TYR A 41 -5.75 2.43 -3.17
CA TYR A 41 -4.69 3.24 -2.62
C TYR A 41 -4.41 4.51 -3.40
N CYS A 42 -3.87 5.51 -2.70
CA CYS A 42 -3.31 6.74 -3.24
C CYS A 42 -1.82 6.79 -2.90
N ASN A 43 -0.96 6.92 -3.91
CA ASN A 43 0.49 7.02 -3.71
C ASN A 43 1.04 8.46 -3.82
N PHE A 44 0.17 9.44 -4.03
CA PHE A 44 0.50 10.86 -4.20
C PHE A 44 1.48 11.16 -5.34
N GLU A 45 1.87 10.16 -6.10
CA GLU A 45 2.82 10.29 -7.18
C GLU A 45 2.16 10.73 -8.48
N GLY A 46 2.86 11.57 -9.22
CA GLY A 46 2.41 12.04 -10.52
C GLY A 46 3.10 11.33 -11.68
N LYS A 47 3.76 12.12 -12.52
CA LYS A 47 4.54 11.64 -13.66
C LYS A 47 5.82 10.91 -13.22
N ARG A 48 6.35 11.28 -12.06
CA ARG A 48 7.56 10.70 -11.48
C ARG A 48 7.25 10.11 -10.11
N SER A 49 7.96 9.03 -9.81
CA SER A 49 7.91 8.40 -8.50
C SER A 49 8.88 9.07 -7.52
N PHE A 50 8.53 9.10 -6.26
CA PHE A 50 9.44 9.52 -5.20
C PHE A 50 10.68 8.62 -5.16
N ARG A 51 11.86 9.20 -5.04
CA ARG A 51 13.11 8.45 -5.20
C ARG A 51 13.50 7.64 -3.96
N GLN A 52 13.24 8.18 -2.77
CA GLN A 52 13.76 7.63 -1.52
C GLN A 52 12.71 6.88 -0.71
N LEU A 53 11.47 7.32 -0.77
CA LEU A 53 10.35 6.75 -0.02
C LEU A 53 9.17 6.46 -0.95
N GLY A 54 8.49 5.34 -0.73
CA GLY A 54 7.12 5.13 -1.16
C GLY A 54 6.19 5.52 -0.02
N ILE A 55 5.13 6.27 -0.33
CA ILE A 55 4.12 6.66 0.65
C ILE A 55 2.77 6.36 0.03
N ASN A 56 2.00 5.50 0.69
CA ASN A 56 0.68 5.09 0.22
C ASN A 56 -0.34 5.28 1.34
N LEU A 57 -1.47 5.86 0.99
CA LEU A 57 -2.66 5.83 1.82
C LEU A 57 -3.57 4.74 1.24
N ASN A 58 -3.91 3.75 2.04
CA ASN A 58 -4.61 2.56 1.61
C ASN A 58 -5.96 2.46 2.31
N LEU A 59 -6.98 2.06 1.57
CA LEU A 59 -8.32 1.73 2.06
C LEU A 59 -8.55 0.24 1.82
N LEU A 60 -8.84 -0.49 2.87
CA LEU A 60 -9.09 -1.93 2.85
C LEU A 60 -10.47 -2.24 3.40
N GLU A 61 -11.29 -2.94 2.66
CA GLU A 61 -12.45 -3.62 3.20
C GLU A 61 -12.00 -4.86 3.99
N PRO A 62 -12.81 -5.38 4.93
CA PRO A 62 -12.49 -6.62 5.63
C PRO A 62 -12.14 -7.75 4.65
N GLY A 63 -10.98 -8.40 4.88
CA GLY A 63 -10.44 -9.45 4.02
C GLY A 63 -9.58 -8.97 2.85
N GLN A 64 -9.58 -7.69 2.49
CA GLN A 64 -8.62 -7.13 1.53
C GLN A 64 -7.27 -6.88 2.20
N SER A 65 -6.19 -6.87 1.42
CA SER A 65 -4.82 -6.68 1.94
C SER A 65 -4.07 -5.58 1.21
N LEU A 66 -2.97 -5.12 1.79
CA LEU A 66 -2.08 -4.15 1.11
C LEU A 66 -1.35 -4.74 -0.10
N GLY A 67 -1.32 -6.06 -0.22
CA GLY A 67 -0.66 -6.81 -1.29
C GLY A 67 -0.51 -8.28 -0.91
N LEU A 68 0.39 -9.00 -1.59
CA LEU A 68 0.74 -10.36 -1.22
C LEU A 68 1.81 -10.38 -0.13
N TYR A 69 1.73 -11.38 0.74
CA TYR A 69 2.70 -11.65 1.80
C TYR A 69 4.10 -11.77 1.24
N HIS A 70 5.03 -10.98 1.76
CA HIS A 70 6.38 -10.90 1.23
C HIS A 70 7.37 -10.40 2.28
N ARG A 71 8.64 -10.48 1.93
CA ARG A 71 9.73 -9.74 2.58
C ARG A 71 10.56 -9.01 1.55
N GLU A 72 11.15 -7.91 1.94
CA GLU A 72 12.14 -7.20 1.15
C GLU A 72 13.30 -6.67 2.00
N ARG A 73 14.39 -6.18 1.38
CA ARG A 73 15.55 -5.62 2.11
C ARG A 73 15.29 -4.25 2.72
N ALA A 74 14.37 -3.51 2.16
CA ALA A 74 14.02 -2.21 2.68
C ALA A 74 13.16 -2.34 3.94
N GLN A 75 13.24 -1.36 4.80
CA GLN A 75 12.31 -1.26 5.93
C GLN A 75 10.99 -0.67 5.47
N GLU A 76 9.92 -1.09 6.12
CA GLU A 76 8.59 -0.54 5.94
C GLU A 76 7.96 -0.16 7.27
N GLY A 77 7.10 0.84 7.24
CA GLY A 77 6.33 1.27 8.40
C GLY A 77 4.87 1.44 8.02
N PHE A 78 3.97 1.05 8.91
CA PHE A 78 2.54 1.13 8.69
C PHE A 78 1.87 1.78 9.90
N LEU A 79 0.96 2.71 9.68
CA LEU A 79 0.15 3.33 10.72
C LEU A 79 -1.33 3.14 10.37
N VAL A 80 -2.08 2.48 11.25
CA VAL A 80 -3.54 2.36 11.12
C VAL A 80 -4.16 3.69 11.49
N LEU A 81 -4.76 4.39 10.53
CA LEU A 81 -5.41 5.68 10.73
C LEU A 81 -6.87 5.55 11.15
N ALA A 82 -7.54 4.48 10.70
CA ALA A 82 -8.93 4.19 11.04
C ALA A 82 -9.23 2.71 10.88
N GLY A 83 -10.22 2.21 11.61
CA GLY A 83 -10.69 0.83 11.53
C GLY A 83 -9.77 -0.17 12.23
N GLU A 84 -9.91 -1.43 11.84
CA GLU A 84 -9.19 -2.57 12.40
C GLU A 84 -8.47 -3.33 11.29
N CYS A 85 -7.30 -3.85 11.59
CA CYS A 85 -6.52 -4.67 10.68
C CYS A 85 -5.99 -5.93 11.37
N LEU A 86 -5.51 -6.87 10.58
CA LEU A 86 -4.75 -8.02 11.03
C LEU A 86 -3.37 -7.95 10.36
N LEU A 87 -2.33 -7.89 11.17
CA LEU A 87 -0.96 -8.05 10.71
C LEU A 87 -0.63 -9.54 10.69
N LEU A 88 -0.23 -10.02 9.53
CA LEU A 88 0.45 -11.29 9.39
C LEU A 88 1.95 -10.98 9.40
N VAL A 89 2.68 -11.50 10.36
CA VAL A 89 4.12 -11.23 10.51
C VAL A 89 4.84 -12.50 10.93
N GLU A 90 5.83 -12.88 10.14
CA GLU A 90 6.48 -14.19 10.24
C GLU A 90 5.41 -15.29 10.21
N ASP A 91 5.22 -16.07 11.22
CA ASP A 91 4.17 -17.10 11.35
C ASP A 91 3.07 -16.73 12.36
N GLU A 92 2.96 -15.45 12.73
CA GLU A 92 2.03 -14.94 13.74
C GLU A 92 0.95 -14.02 13.15
N GLU A 93 -0.22 -14.04 13.80
CA GLU A 93 -1.31 -13.09 13.60
C GLU A 93 -1.32 -12.06 14.73
N ARG A 94 -1.40 -10.76 14.39
CA ARG A 94 -1.47 -9.66 15.36
C ARG A 94 -2.63 -8.73 15.00
N PRO A 95 -3.68 -8.66 15.82
CA PRO A 95 -4.72 -7.65 15.64
C PRO A 95 -4.14 -6.25 15.78
N LEU A 96 -4.57 -5.36 14.90
CA LEU A 96 -4.22 -3.94 14.91
C LEU A 96 -5.49 -3.10 14.97
N ARG A 97 -5.41 -1.98 15.66
CA ARG A 97 -6.46 -0.98 15.77
C ARG A 97 -5.93 0.41 15.40
N THR A 98 -6.81 1.36 15.29
CA THR A 98 -6.47 2.76 15.04
C THR A 98 -5.36 3.25 15.97
N TRP A 99 -4.35 3.89 15.38
CA TRP A 99 -3.10 4.41 15.97
C TRP A 99 -2.03 3.37 16.29
N ASP A 100 -2.24 2.09 16.01
CA ASP A 100 -1.15 1.13 16.10
C ASP A 100 -0.15 1.37 14.96
N PHE A 101 1.12 1.41 15.32
CA PHE A 101 2.23 1.54 14.40
C PHE A 101 3.02 0.24 14.32
N VAL A 102 3.25 -0.22 13.10
CA VAL A 102 4.05 -1.41 12.78
C VAL A 102 5.35 -0.97 12.14
N HIS A 103 6.47 -1.48 12.61
CA HIS A 103 7.78 -1.35 11.99
C HIS A 103 8.28 -2.71 11.53
N CYS A 104 8.49 -2.87 10.24
CA CYS A 104 9.10 -4.05 9.63
C CYS A 104 10.53 -3.69 9.19
N PRO A 105 11.56 -4.13 9.92
CA PRO A 105 12.93 -4.04 9.42
C PRO A 105 13.07 -4.90 8.17
N GLY A 106 14.09 -4.60 7.35
CA GLY A 106 14.33 -5.39 6.15
C GLY A 106 14.51 -6.87 6.43
N GLY A 107 13.85 -7.71 5.64
CA GLY A 107 13.86 -9.18 5.78
C GLY A 107 12.69 -9.76 6.56
N THR A 108 11.85 -8.93 7.19
CA THR A 108 10.64 -9.39 7.88
C THR A 108 9.58 -9.82 6.87
N ASN A 109 9.08 -11.04 6.97
CA ASN A 109 7.91 -11.48 6.20
C ASN A 109 6.65 -10.85 6.81
N HIS A 110 5.84 -10.17 6.01
CA HIS A 110 4.65 -9.51 6.54
C HIS A 110 3.59 -9.20 5.50
N MET A 111 2.37 -8.94 5.98
CA MET A 111 1.26 -8.35 5.23
C MET A 111 0.21 -7.82 6.20
N ILE A 112 -0.48 -6.74 5.83
CA ILE A 112 -1.63 -6.22 6.56
C ILE A 112 -2.90 -6.54 5.78
N VAL A 113 -3.89 -7.08 6.50
CA VAL A 113 -5.22 -7.42 5.99
C VAL A 113 -6.26 -6.58 6.73
N GLY A 114 -7.22 -6.02 6.02
CA GLY A 114 -8.37 -5.35 6.62
C GLY A 114 -9.19 -6.33 7.48
N ALA A 115 -9.62 -5.89 8.65
CA ALA A 115 -10.35 -6.70 9.61
C ALA A 115 -11.56 -5.94 10.19
N GLY A 116 -12.22 -6.52 11.19
CA GLY A 116 -13.37 -5.91 11.82
C GLY A 116 -14.63 -5.92 10.95
N SER A 117 -15.53 -4.96 11.18
CA SER A 117 -16.84 -4.90 10.55
C SER A 117 -16.99 -3.81 9.47
N GLY A 118 -15.92 -3.07 9.20
CA GLY A 118 -15.93 -1.97 8.23
C GLY A 118 -14.54 -1.71 7.67
N PRO A 119 -14.41 -0.72 6.77
CA PRO A 119 -13.15 -0.42 6.12
C PRO A 119 -12.11 0.10 7.10
N SER A 120 -10.86 -0.17 6.80
CA SER A 120 -9.70 0.37 7.51
C SER A 120 -8.87 1.26 6.59
N VAL A 121 -8.21 2.25 7.18
CA VAL A 121 -7.30 3.16 6.49
C VAL A 121 -5.90 3.00 7.06
N VAL A 122 -4.94 2.70 6.20
CA VAL A 122 -3.54 2.45 6.58
C VAL A 122 -2.61 3.35 5.78
N LEU A 123 -1.78 4.12 6.49
CA LEU A 123 -0.63 4.79 5.90
C LEU A 123 0.53 3.80 5.84
N ALA A 124 1.04 3.55 4.66
CA ALA A 124 2.22 2.71 4.42
C ALA A 124 3.39 3.57 3.92
N VAL A 125 4.55 3.40 4.51
CA VAL A 125 5.79 4.09 4.13
C VAL A 125 6.89 3.05 3.98
N GLY A 126 7.45 2.94 2.78
CA GLY A 126 8.55 2.01 2.48
C GLY A 126 9.77 2.75 1.95
N ALA A 127 10.96 2.36 2.37
CA ALA A 127 12.20 2.87 1.80
C ALA A 127 12.37 2.34 0.37
N ARG A 128 12.82 3.19 -0.55
CA ARG A 128 13.10 2.80 -1.94
C ARG A 128 14.59 2.63 -2.18
N GLY A 129 14.93 1.84 -3.16
CA GLY A 129 16.34 1.48 -3.49
C GLY A 129 16.73 0.07 -3.07
N GLY A 130 15.87 -0.63 -2.33
CA GLY A 130 16.09 -1.96 -1.77
C GLY A 130 15.36 -3.11 -2.44
N ARG A 131 14.79 -2.97 -3.66
CA ARG A 131 14.09 -4.07 -4.36
C ARG A 131 14.92 -5.34 -4.59
N LYS A 132 16.23 -5.29 -4.37
CA LYS A 132 17.05 -6.49 -4.28
C LYS A 132 16.66 -7.24 -3.00
N GLY A 133 16.11 -8.45 -3.15
CA GLY A 133 15.74 -9.30 -2.03
C GLY A 133 14.25 -9.34 -1.72
N LEU A 134 13.40 -8.84 -2.63
CA LEU A 134 11.97 -9.10 -2.61
C LEU A 134 11.72 -10.59 -2.85
N VAL A 135 10.98 -11.21 -1.93
CA VAL A 135 10.58 -12.62 -2.01
C VAL A 135 9.13 -12.75 -1.57
N TYR A 136 8.37 -13.48 -2.34
CA TYR A 136 7.02 -13.94 -1.99
C TYR A 136 7.13 -15.40 -1.57
N PRO A 137 7.26 -15.72 -0.29
CA PRO A 137 7.38 -17.10 0.17
C PRO A 137 6.04 -17.82 0.09
N VAL A 138 6.09 -19.15 0.08
CA VAL A 138 4.92 -19.98 0.34
C VAL A 138 4.77 -20.10 1.85
N GLU A 139 3.72 -19.49 2.39
CA GLU A 139 3.46 -19.47 3.83
C GLU A 139 2.01 -19.89 4.11
N ALA A 140 1.84 -20.90 4.97
CA ALA A 140 0.53 -21.49 5.25
C ALA A 140 -0.45 -20.46 5.85
N LEU A 141 0.05 -19.59 6.73
CA LEU A 141 -0.74 -18.52 7.32
C LEU A 141 -1.23 -17.52 6.25
N ALA A 142 -0.35 -17.10 5.37
CA ALA A 142 -0.69 -16.18 4.29
C ALA A 142 -1.69 -16.81 3.29
N LEU A 143 -1.54 -18.09 2.98
CA LEU A 143 -2.49 -18.84 2.13
C LEU A 143 -3.87 -18.94 2.78
N LYS A 144 -3.94 -19.18 4.09
CA LYS A 144 -5.20 -19.19 4.88
C LYS A 144 -5.99 -17.89 4.73
N HIS A 145 -5.29 -16.76 4.63
CA HIS A 145 -5.89 -15.43 4.45
C HIS A 145 -6.02 -15.00 2.98
N GLY A 146 -5.69 -15.86 2.02
CA GLY A 146 -5.80 -15.55 0.59
C GLY A 146 -4.77 -14.52 0.08
N VAL A 147 -3.70 -14.27 0.85
CA VAL A 147 -2.65 -13.31 0.52
C VAL A 147 -1.27 -13.96 0.31
N GLY A 148 -1.21 -15.27 0.27
CA GLY A 148 -0.01 -16.06 0.03
C GLY A 148 0.25 -16.32 -1.45
N ALA A 149 1.50 -16.47 -1.81
CA ALA A 149 1.90 -16.98 -3.12
C ALA A 149 1.81 -18.52 -3.12
N GLU A 150 1.24 -19.11 -4.19
CA GLU A 150 1.16 -20.56 -4.34
C GLU A 150 2.53 -21.20 -4.60
N ARG A 151 3.48 -20.41 -5.09
CA ARG A 151 4.86 -20.80 -5.36
C ARG A 151 5.79 -19.65 -5.00
N GLU A 152 6.90 -19.98 -4.34
CA GLU A 152 7.92 -18.98 -4.03
C GLU A 152 8.45 -18.31 -5.31
N THR A 153 8.51 -17.00 -5.32
CA THR A 153 9.05 -16.21 -6.42
C THR A 153 9.64 -14.89 -5.92
N THR A 154 10.59 -14.37 -6.67
CA THR A 154 11.17 -13.03 -6.47
C THR A 154 10.64 -12.00 -7.47
N LYS A 155 9.71 -12.43 -8.33
CA LYS A 155 9.20 -11.59 -9.43
C LYS A 155 7.74 -11.22 -9.18
N PRO A 156 7.44 -9.92 -8.96
CA PRO A 156 6.08 -9.45 -8.77
C PRO A 156 5.12 -9.90 -9.88
N GLN A 157 5.60 -9.91 -11.14
CA GLN A 157 4.78 -10.31 -12.28
C GLN A 157 4.30 -11.77 -12.20
N GLU A 158 5.09 -12.64 -11.57
CA GLU A 158 4.70 -14.04 -11.35
C GLU A 158 3.76 -14.14 -10.14
N ALA A 159 4.07 -13.43 -9.03
CA ALA A 159 3.26 -13.45 -7.83
C ALA A 159 1.84 -12.91 -8.06
N TYR A 160 1.71 -11.87 -8.85
CA TYR A 160 0.43 -11.21 -9.14
C TYR A 160 -0.24 -11.67 -10.46
N ALA A 161 0.26 -12.73 -11.11
CA ALA A 161 -0.20 -13.15 -12.44
C ALA A 161 -1.70 -13.49 -12.51
N SER A 162 -2.30 -13.97 -11.42
CA SER A 162 -3.72 -14.33 -11.32
C SER A 162 -4.64 -13.14 -11.00
N PHE A 163 -4.09 -11.99 -10.64
CA PHE A 163 -4.87 -10.82 -10.26
C PHE A 163 -5.07 -9.85 -11.44
N PRO A 164 -6.23 -9.17 -11.51
CA PRO A 164 -6.48 -8.19 -12.54
C PRO A 164 -5.50 -7.01 -12.45
N ALA A 165 -5.26 -6.36 -13.57
CA ALA A 165 -4.46 -5.15 -13.61
C ALA A 165 -5.12 -4.01 -12.82
N PHE A 166 -4.33 -3.23 -12.09
CA PHE A 166 -4.79 -2.09 -11.33
C PHE A 166 -5.41 -1.01 -12.22
N ALA A 167 -6.54 -0.46 -11.80
CA ALA A 167 -7.26 0.57 -12.52
C ALA A 167 -7.16 1.93 -11.80
N ARG A 168 -7.03 3.01 -12.57
CA ARG A 168 -7.10 4.35 -11.99
C ARG A 168 -8.55 4.70 -11.69
N CYS A 169 -8.80 5.28 -10.50
CA CYS A 169 -10.13 5.73 -10.10
C CYS A 169 -10.06 7.09 -9.40
N ARG A 170 -11.23 7.68 -9.14
CA ARG A 170 -11.39 8.85 -8.26
C ARG A 170 -11.62 8.38 -6.83
N TYR A 171 -11.26 9.25 -5.90
CA TYR A 171 -11.72 9.16 -4.52
C TYR A 171 -13.25 9.11 -4.47
N ARG A 172 -13.79 8.39 -3.51
CA ARG A 172 -15.23 8.38 -3.21
C ARG A 172 -15.47 8.90 -1.79
N PRO A 173 -16.45 9.81 -1.59
CA PRO A 173 -16.79 10.29 -0.26
C PRO A 173 -17.02 9.14 0.74
N GLY A 174 -16.55 9.31 1.95
CA GLY A 174 -16.64 8.30 3.01
C GLY A 174 -15.50 7.28 3.08
N TRP A 175 -14.53 7.31 2.15
CA TRP A 175 -13.37 6.41 2.21
C TRP A 175 -12.38 6.78 3.32
N LEU A 176 -12.21 8.07 3.58
CA LEU A 176 -11.32 8.55 4.63
C LEU A 176 -12.15 9.05 5.82
N PRO A 177 -11.64 8.90 7.06
CA PRO A 177 -12.27 9.47 8.23
C PRO A 177 -12.30 11.00 8.14
N GLU A 178 -13.35 11.62 8.71
CA GLU A 178 -13.48 13.07 8.86
C GLU A 178 -12.57 13.62 9.96
#